data_71b014f24ed429c0eae210535297ad24
#
_entry.id   71b014f24ed429c0eae210535297ad24
#
_cell.length_a   1.000
_cell.length_b   1.000
_cell.length_c   1.000
_cell.angle_alpha   90.00
_cell.angle_beta   90.00
_cell.angle_gamma   90.00
#
_symmetry.space_group_name_H-M   'P 1'
#
loop_
_entity.id
_entity.type
_entity.pdbx_description
1 polymer ?
#
loop_
_entity_poly.entity_id
_entity_poly.type
_entity_poly.pdbx_seq_one_letter_code
_entity_poly.pdbx_strand_id
1 'polypeptide(L)'
;KCKSCHSIVDNDGNVILKGGKTGPNLYGLAGRIAASVDGFKYGKSLKALGETGFAWSEDDFISYVADPTKFLRASLDDSKARSKMSYKLKKEKDAQDIWAYLTSVSE
;
A
#
# COMPACT_ATOMS: atom_id res chain seq x y z
N LYS A 1 10.88 3.97 -7.66
CA LYS A 1 9.79 3.45 -8.49
C LYS A 1 8.42 3.66 -7.85
N CYS A 2 8.32 3.48 -6.54
CA CYS A 2 7.06 3.76 -5.83
C CYS A 2 6.69 5.23 -5.93
N LYS A 3 7.65 6.13 -5.98
CA LYS A 3 7.39 7.56 -6.01
C LYS A 3 6.80 8.06 -7.33
N SER A 4 6.77 7.23 -8.36
CA SER A 4 6.04 7.59 -9.59
C SER A 4 4.53 7.75 -9.31
N CYS A 5 4.01 7.00 -8.35
CA CYS A 5 2.59 6.97 -8.01
C CYS A 5 2.28 7.41 -6.58
N HIS A 6 3.26 7.36 -5.68
CA HIS A 6 3.04 7.63 -4.26
C HIS A 6 3.91 8.76 -3.75
N SER A 7 3.41 9.49 -2.78
CA SER A 7 4.16 10.45 -2.00
C SER A 7 4.11 10.06 -0.53
N ILE A 8 4.92 10.69 0.30
CA ILE A 8 4.89 10.52 1.75
C ILE A 8 4.76 11.91 2.35
N VAL A 9 3.61 12.17 2.97
CA VAL A 9 3.28 13.46 3.58
C VAL A 9 2.82 13.17 5.01
N ASP A 10 3.44 13.82 6.00
CA ASP A 10 3.07 13.59 7.40
C ASP A 10 1.74 14.25 7.76
N ASN A 11 1.32 14.07 9.02
CA ASN A 11 0.02 14.57 9.48
C ASN A 11 -0.05 16.10 9.54
N ASP A 12 1.10 16.77 9.54
CA ASP A 12 1.17 18.24 9.55
C ASP A 12 1.28 18.84 8.15
N GLY A 13 1.26 17.99 7.12
CA GLY A 13 1.37 18.43 5.74
C GLY A 13 2.79 18.58 5.23
N ASN A 14 3.80 18.16 6.02
CA ASN A 14 5.19 18.21 5.59
C ASN A 14 5.48 17.08 4.60
N VAL A 15 6.03 17.43 3.44
CA VAL A 15 6.36 16.45 2.40
C VAL A 15 7.70 15.79 2.73
N ILE A 16 7.67 14.52 3.07
CA ILE A 16 8.88 13.72 3.33
C ILE A 16 9.46 13.24 2.02
N LEU A 17 8.60 12.75 1.14
CA LEU A 17 8.98 12.32 -0.20
C LEU A 17 7.95 12.85 -1.20
N LYS A 18 8.40 13.71 -2.11
CA LYS A 18 7.53 14.22 -3.17
C LYS A 18 7.40 13.15 -4.26
N GLY A 19 6.18 12.79 -4.57
CA GLY A 19 5.90 11.78 -5.58
C GLY A 19 4.57 12.02 -6.27
N GLY A 20 4.13 11.03 -7.04
CA GLY A 20 2.85 11.09 -7.74
C GLY A 20 1.67 11.00 -6.80
N LYS A 21 0.49 11.22 -7.35
CA LYS A 21 -0.78 11.17 -6.60
C LYS A 21 -1.72 10.08 -7.12
N THR A 22 -1.23 9.26 -8.04
CA THR A 22 -1.99 8.14 -8.59
C THR A 22 -2.26 7.08 -7.53
N GLY A 23 -1.32 6.88 -6.61
CA GLY A 23 -1.50 6.01 -5.45
C GLY A 23 -1.70 6.84 -4.18
N PRO A 24 -2.16 6.20 -3.08
CA PRO A 24 -2.39 6.91 -1.83
C PRO A 24 -1.09 7.30 -1.13
N ASN A 25 -1.19 8.29 -0.23
CA ASN A 25 -0.10 8.67 0.66
C ASN A 25 0.32 7.46 1.49
N LEU A 26 1.61 7.19 1.56
CA LEU A 26 2.15 6.02 2.27
C LEU A 26 2.55 6.30 3.72
N TYR A 27 2.38 7.55 4.21
CA TYR A 27 2.72 7.86 5.59
C TYR A 27 1.85 7.03 6.56
N GLY A 28 2.49 6.41 7.53
CA GLY A 28 1.77 5.60 8.53
C GLY A 28 1.24 4.28 8.01
N LEU A 29 1.79 3.76 6.90
CA LEU A 29 1.30 2.51 6.30
C LEU A 29 1.37 1.32 7.27
N ALA A 30 2.45 1.20 8.05
CA ALA A 30 2.60 0.10 8.99
C ALA A 30 1.47 0.12 10.04
N GLY A 31 0.68 -0.93 10.08
CA GLY A 31 -0.45 -1.03 10.99
C GLY A 31 -1.71 -0.28 10.55
N ARG A 32 -1.65 0.44 9.43
CA ARG A 32 -2.81 1.17 8.91
C ARG A 32 -3.81 0.21 8.26
N ILE A 33 -5.10 0.45 8.49
CA ILE A 33 -6.15 -0.33 7.82
C ILE A 33 -6.07 -0.08 6.31
N ALA A 34 -6.20 -1.14 5.52
CA ALA A 34 -6.16 -1.03 4.07
C ALA A 34 -7.29 -0.11 3.58
N ALA A 35 -7.00 0.67 2.54
CA ALA A 35 -7.95 1.58 1.90
C ALA A 35 -8.54 2.61 2.85
N SER A 36 -7.75 3.12 3.80
CA SER A 36 -8.26 4.01 4.85
C SER A 36 -7.83 5.48 4.73
N VAL A 37 -7.07 5.85 3.70
CA VAL A 37 -6.68 7.25 3.51
C VAL A 37 -7.89 8.06 3.04
N ASP A 38 -8.23 9.10 3.79
CA ASP A 38 -9.36 9.97 3.45
C ASP A 38 -9.14 10.68 2.13
N GLY A 39 -10.19 10.75 1.33
CA GLY A 39 -10.17 11.49 0.07
C GLY A 39 -9.53 10.75 -1.10
N PHE A 40 -8.94 9.58 -0.88
CA PHE A 40 -8.37 8.81 -1.96
C PHE A 40 -9.38 7.78 -2.49
N LYS A 41 -9.49 7.68 -3.81
CA LYS A 41 -10.37 6.69 -4.45
C LYS A 41 -9.65 5.38 -4.64
N TYR A 42 -9.92 4.43 -3.75
CA TYR A 42 -9.35 3.09 -3.84
C TYR A 42 -10.09 2.23 -4.86
N GLY A 43 -9.40 1.21 -5.37
CA GLY A 43 -10.03 0.18 -6.17
C GLY A 43 -11.00 -0.62 -5.32
N LYS A 44 -12.01 -1.19 -5.98
CA LYS A 44 -13.08 -1.94 -5.33
C LYS A 44 -12.54 -3.09 -4.47
N SER A 45 -11.56 -3.82 -4.98
CA SER A 45 -11.02 -5.00 -4.28
C SER A 45 -10.25 -4.61 -3.02
N LEU A 46 -9.39 -3.59 -3.11
CA LEU A 46 -8.63 -3.15 -1.93
C LEU A 46 -9.57 -2.57 -0.88
N LYS A 47 -10.61 -1.84 -1.33
CA LYS A 47 -11.62 -1.31 -0.42
C LYS A 47 -12.36 -2.44 0.31
N ALA A 48 -12.70 -3.51 -0.40
CA ALA A 48 -13.35 -4.69 0.20
C ALA A 48 -12.45 -5.32 1.26
N LEU A 49 -11.14 -5.41 1.00
CA LEU A 49 -10.20 -5.93 1.97
C LEU A 49 -10.15 -5.05 3.22
N GLY A 50 -10.13 -3.73 3.04
CA GLY A 50 -10.15 -2.77 4.14
C GLY A 50 -11.39 -2.90 5.01
N GLU A 51 -12.53 -3.21 4.42
CA GLU A 51 -13.78 -3.40 5.15
C GLU A 51 -13.75 -4.60 6.09
N THR A 52 -12.84 -5.55 5.91
CA THR A 52 -12.64 -6.67 6.82
C THR A 52 -11.82 -6.28 8.05
N GLY A 53 -11.29 -5.06 8.10
CA GLY A 53 -10.41 -4.62 9.18
C GLY A 53 -8.94 -4.95 8.95
N PHE A 54 -8.58 -5.34 7.73
CA PHE A 54 -7.21 -5.71 7.39
C PHE A 54 -6.25 -4.56 7.63
N ALA A 55 -5.21 -4.79 8.43
CA ALA A 55 -4.15 -3.81 8.71
C ALA A 55 -2.83 -4.31 8.13
N TRP A 56 -2.03 -3.38 7.58
CA TRP A 56 -0.78 -3.76 6.91
C TRP A 56 0.29 -4.23 7.91
N SER A 57 0.83 -5.41 7.65
CA SER A 57 2.02 -5.94 8.31
C SER A 57 3.15 -6.06 7.30
N GLU A 58 4.37 -6.32 7.76
CA GLU A 58 5.51 -6.47 6.87
C GLU A 58 5.31 -7.64 5.89
N ASP A 59 4.89 -8.79 6.38
CA ASP A 59 4.69 -9.97 5.53
C ASP A 59 3.63 -9.73 4.47
N ASP A 60 2.53 -9.10 4.85
CA ASP A 60 1.46 -8.80 3.92
C ASP A 60 1.87 -7.75 2.89
N PHE A 61 2.65 -6.77 3.32
CA PHE A 61 3.19 -5.76 2.42
C PHE A 61 4.08 -6.39 1.36
N ILE A 62 5.00 -7.26 1.76
CA ILE A 62 5.91 -7.95 0.85
C ILE A 62 5.11 -8.78 -0.17
N SER A 63 4.13 -9.53 0.30
CA SER A 63 3.28 -10.35 -0.58
C SER A 63 2.45 -9.51 -1.53
N TYR A 64 1.90 -8.41 -1.03
CA TYR A 64 1.06 -7.52 -1.84
C TYR A 64 1.85 -6.86 -2.97
N VAL A 65 3.01 -6.26 -2.66
CA VAL A 65 3.77 -5.55 -3.69
C VAL A 65 4.40 -6.50 -4.70
N ALA A 66 4.59 -7.76 -4.35
CA ALA A 66 5.10 -8.77 -5.28
C ALA A 66 4.11 -9.02 -6.42
N ASP A 67 2.82 -9.04 -6.12
CA ASP A 67 1.75 -9.17 -7.11
C ASP A 67 0.44 -8.70 -6.47
N PRO A 68 0.09 -7.42 -6.59
CA PRO A 68 -1.09 -6.87 -5.90
C PRO A 68 -2.39 -7.58 -6.26
N THR A 69 -2.63 -7.88 -7.53
CA THR A 69 -3.86 -8.54 -7.95
C THR A 69 -3.96 -9.95 -7.38
N LYS A 70 -2.86 -10.70 -7.45
CA LYS A 70 -2.84 -12.06 -6.90
C LYS A 70 -3.09 -12.06 -5.39
N PHE A 71 -2.49 -11.11 -4.68
CA PHE A 71 -2.69 -10.95 -3.23
C PHE A 71 -4.16 -10.71 -2.90
N LEU A 72 -4.81 -9.81 -3.64
CA LEU A 72 -6.22 -9.50 -3.40
C LEU A 72 -7.12 -10.68 -3.70
N ARG A 73 -6.84 -11.42 -4.77
CA ARG A 73 -7.62 -12.61 -5.10
C ARG A 73 -7.55 -13.67 -4.02
N ALA A 74 -6.36 -13.89 -3.47
CA ALA A 74 -6.17 -14.86 -2.39
C ALA A 74 -6.80 -14.38 -1.08
N SER A 75 -6.60 -13.11 -0.73
CA SER A 75 -7.10 -12.56 0.54
C SER A 75 -8.62 -12.46 0.58
N LEU A 76 -9.26 -12.20 -0.55
CA LEU A 76 -10.72 -12.05 -0.64
C LEU A 76 -11.41 -13.34 -1.10
N ASP A 77 -10.64 -14.37 -1.44
CA ASP A 77 -11.16 -15.60 -2.05
C ASP A 77 -12.07 -15.27 -3.25
N ASP A 78 -11.57 -14.38 -4.12
CA ASP A 78 -12.32 -13.86 -5.26
C ASP A 78 -11.42 -13.82 -6.50
N SER A 79 -11.66 -14.72 -7.43
CA SER A 79 -10.88 -14.85 -8.66
C SER A 79 -11.02 -13.64 -9.59
N LYS A 80 -11.98 -12.78 -9.33
CA LYS A 80 -12.22 -11.58 -10.15
C LYS A 80 -11.67 -10.32 -9.53
N ALA A 81 -11.07 -10.40 -8.33
CA ALA A 81 -10.49 -9.24 -7.67
C ALA A 81 -9.33 -8.68 -8.50
N ARG A 82 -9.18 -7.35 -8.46
CA ARG A 82 -8.15 -6.65 -9.21
C ARG A 82 -7.57 -5.52 -8.39
N SER A 83 -6.28 -5.27 -8.60
CA SER A 83 -5.60 -4.11 -8.04
C SER A 83 -5.51 -3.00 -9.09
N LYS A 84 -5.70 -1.74 -8.66
CA LYS A 84 -5.38 -0.57 -9.48
C LYS A 84 -3.88 -0.37 -9.59
N MET A 85 -3.12 -0.85 -8.61
CA MET A 85 -1.67 -0.83 -8.64
C MET A 85 -1.21 -1.97 -9.53
N SER A 86 -0.62 -1.64 -10.67
CA SER A 86 -0.14 -2.63 -11.63
C SER A 86 1.34 -2.96 -11.46
N TYR A 87 2.08 -2.10 -10.75
CA TYR A 87 3.51 -2.33 -10.53
C TYR A 87 3.74 -3.52 -9.61
N LYS A 88 4.73 -4.33 -9.94
CA LYS A 88 5.10 -5.52 -9.14
C LYS A 88 6.54 -5.40 -8.69
N LEU A 89 6.77 -5.53 -7.39
CA LEU A 89 8.09 -5.55 -6.80
C LEU A 89 8.34 -6.94 -6.22
N LYS A 90 8.97 -7.80 -7.03
CA LYS A 90 9.12 -9.22 -6.67
C LYS A 90 10.33 -9.51 -5.78
N LYS A 91 11.26 -8.58 -5.69
CA LYS A 91 12.47 -8.76 -4.90
C LYS A 91 12.17 -8.52 -3.43
N GLU A 92 12.15 -9.59 -2.66
CA GLU A 92 11.76 -9.54 -1.24
C GLU A 92 12.62 -8.56 -0.44
N LYS A 93 13.93 -8.55 -0.68
CA LYS A 93 14.82 -7.63 0.03
C LYS A 93 14.46 -6.17 -0.23
N ASP A 94 14.12 -5.83 -1.46
CA ASP A 94 13.72 -4.47 -1.79
C ASP A 94 12.43 -4.09 -1.08
N ALA A 95 11.48 -5.00 -1.00
CA ALA A 95 10.22 -4.78 -0.28
C ALA A 95 10.49 -4.61 1.22
N GLN A 96 11.38 -5.42 1.80
CA GLN A 96 11.77 -5.29 3.21
C GLN A 96 12.41 -3.93 3.48
N ASP A 97 13.28 -3.47 2.59
CA ASP A 97 13.96 -2.18 2.75
C ASP A 97 12.96 -1.02 2.67
N ILE A 98 11.98 -1.11 1.77
CA ILE A 98 10.93 -0.08 1.65
C ILE A 98 10.06 -0.07 2.90
N TRP A 99 9.67 -1.23 3.41
CA TRP A 99 8.89 -1.31 4.65
C TRP A 99 9.64 -0.68 5.82
N ALA A 100 10.93 -0.99 5.95
CA ALA A 100 11.76 -0.40 7.01
C ALA A 100 11.82 1.12 6.88
N TYR A 101 11.97 1.64 5.67
CA TYR A 101 11.98 3.08 5.43
C TYR A 101 10.65 3.72 5.79
N LEU A 102 9.54 3.14 5.34
CA LEU A 102 8.19 3.67 5.63
C LEU A 102 7.93 3.68 7.14
N THR A 103 8.36 2.64 7.84
CA THR A 103 8.22 2.55 9.29
C THR A 103 9.03 3.65 9.98
N SER A 104 10.27 3.88 9.52
CA SER A 104 11.16 4.86 10.15
C SER A 104 10.66 6.30 10.00
N VAL A 105 10.05 6.65 8.87
CA VAL A 105 9.59 8.03 8.63
C VAL A 105 8.19 8.31 9.16
N SER A 106 7.47 7.28 9.59
CA SER A 106 6.08 7.40 10.05
C SER A 106 5.94 7.44 11.57
N GLU A 107 7.04 7.48 12.28
CA GLU A 107 7.04 7.55 13.76
C GLU A 107 6.81 8.94 14.29
#